data_35aa0a9b19a24663207a5eeaaca311cd
#
_entry.id   35aa0a9b19a24663207a5eeaaca311cd
#
_cell.length_a   1.000
_cell.length_b   1.000
_cell.length_c   1.000
_cell.angle_alpha   90.00
_cell.angle_beta   90.00
_cell.angle_gamma   90.00
#
_symmetry.space_group_name_H-M   'P 1'
#
loop_
_entity.id
_entity.type
_entity.pdbx_description
1 polymer ?
#
loop_
_entity_poly.entity_id
_entity_poly.type
_entity_poly.pdbx_seq_one_letter_code
_entity_poly.pdbx_strand_id
1 'polypeptide(L)'
;MTIEEILNIEPYSLDKMAKRKLLNERLRELTRKHYAASTEYKRMFDATGLDINNLPEYDELPFLPVRLFKEFELLSVPKEEVVKTMTSSGTTGQQKSKIFLDRTTSANQTKCLTKIVSAFLGNKRVPMLILDTSAVVKDRRMFSARGAGILGFSMFGSKRQYALDENMELDIVGMKQFLEEHKGESIFMFGFTFMIWQHFYKKLKESGYKPDLSKGVLIHGGGWKKLVKEQVSPAEFKQALNDVCGIEVGNVHDYYGMVEQTGTIYMECECGHMHTSAFSDVIIRRPKDFSIAGIGEKGLIEVVSVLPESYPGHVLLTEDEGYIEGEDDCPCGRKGKYFKILGRIKNAEIRGCSDTYENKH
;
A
#
# COMPACT_ATOMS: atom_id res chain seq x y z
N MET A 1 8.77 20.19 -12.91
CA MET A 1 8.91 18.85 -13.56
C MET A 1 7.54 18.31 -13.91
N THR A 2 7.36 17.75 -15.10
CA THR A 2 6.11 17.04 -15.46
C THR A 2 5.97 15.75 -14.67
N ILE A 3 4.74 15.23 -14.54
CA ILE A 3 4.52 13.94 -13.87
C ILE A 3 5.23 12.79 -14.59
N GLU A 4 5.40 12.88 -15.90
CA GLU A 4 6.11 11.88 -16.68
C GLU A 4 7.62 11.86 -16.37
N GLU A 5 8.24 13.03 -16.24
CA GLU A 5 9.64 13.16 -15.80
C GLU A 5 9.84 12.61 -14.39
N ILE A 6 8.88 12.91 -13.47
CA ILE A 6 8.91 12.40 -12.09
C ILE A 6 8.84 10.87 -12.10
N LEU A 7 7.93 10.28 -12.88
CA LEU A 7 7.76 8.82 -12.97
C LEU A 7 8.93 8.10 -13.66
N ASN A 8 9.88 8.82 -14.27
CA ASN A 8 11.11 8.24 -14.81
C ASN A 8 12.24 8.14 -13.76
N ILE A 9 12.10 8.79 -12.61
CA ILE A 9 13.06 8.71 -11.49
C ILE A 9 13.01 7.29 -10.89
N GLU A 10 14.19 6.77 -10.50
CA GLU A 10 14.24 5.50 -9.77
C GLU A 10 13.65 5.66 -8.36
N PRO A 11 12.80 4.73 -7.89
CA PRO A 11 11.97 4.93 -6.70
C PRO A 11 12.71 5.32 -5.42
N TYR A 12 13.95 4.85 -5.26
CA TYR A 12 14.71 5.01 -4.01
C TYR A 12 16.06 5.68 -4.22
N SER A 13 16.15 6.57 -5.23
CA SER A 13 17.42 7.20 -5.64
C SER A 13 17.61 8.62 -5.10
N LEU A 14 16.52 9.30 -4.70
CA LEU A 14 16.61 10.69 -4.25
C LEU A 14 16.95 10.78 -2.77
N ASP A 15 18.03 11.47 -2.46
CA ASP A 15 18.33 11.89 -1.10
C ASP A 15 17.34 12.96 -0.61
N LYS A 16 17.43 13.27 0.68
CA LYS A 16 16.61 14.27 1.37
C LYS A 16 16.46 15.58 0.61
N MET A 17 17.58 16.15 0.14
CA MET A 17 17.58 17.48 -0.49
C MET A 17 16.91 17.46 -1.86
N ALA A 18 17.26 16.49 -2.69
CA ALA A 18 16.68 16.33 -4.02
C ALA A 18 15.18 16.01 -3.93
N LYS A 19 14.79 15.11 -3.02
CA LYS A 19 13.39 14.75 -2.78
C LYS A 19 12.58 15.92 -2.24
N ARG A 20 13.10 16.69 -1.27
CA ARG A 20 12.43 17.88 -0.74
C ARG A 20 12.14 18.90 -1.83
N LYS A 21 13.11 19.16 -2.72
CA LYS A 21 12.94 20.08 -3.86
C LYS A 21 11.81 19.62 -4.79
N LEU A 22 11.81 18.33 -5.17
CA LEU A 22 10.78 17.74 -6.03
C LEU A 22 9.39 17.84 -5.39
N LEU A 23 9.26 17.42 -4.12
CA LEU A 23 7.99 17.44 -3.42
C LEU A 23 7.44 18.87 -3.22
N ASN A 24 8.30 19.84 -2.89
CA ASN A 24 7.90 21.23 -2.78
C ASN A 24 7.31 21.76 -4.08
N GLU A 25 7.98 21.52 -5.20
CA GLU A 25 7.50 21.97 -6.52
C GLU A 25 6.16 21.30 -6.86
N ARG A 26 6.11 19.97 -6.77
CA ARG A 26 4.96 19.19 -7.24
C ARG A 26 3.73 19.33 -6.33
N LEU A 27 3.90 19.27 -5.02
CA LEU A 27 2.75 19.34 -4.10
C LEU A 27 2.13 20.73 -4.04
N ARG A 28 2.93 21.80 -4.18
CA ARG A 28 2.41 23.17 -4.34
C ARG A 28 1.63 23.32 -5.65
N GLU A 29 2.07 22.70 -6.73
CA GLU A 29 1.33 22.66 -8.01
C GLU A 29 -0.02 21.95 -7.83
N LEU A 30 -0.03 20.75 -7.23
CA LEU A 30 -1.25 20.00 -6.95
C LEU A 30 -2.20 20.76 -6.03
N THR A 31 -1.70 21.42 -4.98
CA THR A 31 -2.50 22.26 -4.08
C THR A 31 -3.23 23.36 -4.86
N ARG A 32 -2.53 24.09 -5.74
CA ARG A 32 -3.16 25.13 -6.58
C ARG A 32 -4.18 24.55 -7.55
N LYS A 33 -3.87 23.39 -8.17
CA LYS A 33 -4.80 22.69 -9.06
C LYS A 33 -6.10 22.33 -8.34
N HIS A 34 -5.99 21.69 -7.18
CA HIS A 34 -7.17 21.30 -6.40
C HIS A 34 -7.95 22.48 -5.85
N TYR A 35 -7.25 23.53 -5.42
CA TYR A 35 -7.88 24.78 -4.99
C TYR A 35 -8.73 25.42 -6.10
N ALA A 36 -8.24 25.43 -7.32
CA ALA A 36 -8.97 25.99 -8.48
C ALA A 36 -10.12 25.10 -8.95
N ALA A 37 -10.00 23.78 -8.82
CA ALA A 37 -10.90 22.81 -9.46
C ALA A 37 -11.92 22.15 -8.51
N SER A 38 -11.67 22.13 -7.18
CA SER A 38 -12.55 21.48 -6.21
C SER A 38 -13.13 22.51 -5.23
N THR A 39 -14.44 22.69 -5.27
CA THR A 39 -15.14 23.62 -4.37
C THR A 39 -14.99 23.23 -2.91
N GLU A 40 -15.09 21.92 -2.60
CA GLU A 40 -14.96 21.38 -1.26
C GLU A 40 -13.54 21.58 -0.73
N TYR A 41 -12.53 21.26 -1.55
CA TYR A 41 -11.13 21.46 -1.17
C TYR A 41 -10.81 22.93 -0.97
N LYS A 42 -11.31 23.80 -1.85
CA LYS A 42 -11.13 25.28 -1.72
C LYS A 42 -11.67 25.78 -0.38
N ARG A 43 -12.88 25.37 0.01
CA ARG A 43 -13.48 25.77 1.31
C ARG A 43 -12.64 25.31 2.50
N MET A 44 -12.12 24.06 2.44
CA MET A 44 -11.26 23.50 3.48
C MET A 44 -9.92 24.25 3.54
N PHE A 45 -9.34 24.55 2.38
CA PHE A 45 -8.10 25.33 2.31
C PHE A 45 -8.28 26.74 2.85
N ASP A 46 -9.32 27.47 2.42
CA ASP A 46 -9.60 28.85 2.87
C ASP A 46 -9.78 28.91 4.40
N ALA A 47 -10.32 27.86 5.02
CA ALA A 47 -10.47 27.77 6.47
C ALA A 47 -9.13 27.70 7.22
N THR A 48 -8.02 27.35 6.57
CA THR A 48 -6.68 27.35 7.19
C THR A 48 -6.08 28.74 7.32
N GLY A 49 -6.59 29.73 6.59
CA GLY A 49 -6.05 31.10 6.54
C GLY A 49 -4.76 31.24 5.73
N LEU A 50 -4.30 30.20 5.05
CA LEU A 50 -3.11 30.24 4.20
C LEU A 50 -3.39 30.96 2.87
N ASP A 51 -2.35 31.65 2.35
CA ASP A 51 -2.42 32.27 1.03
C ASP A 51 -2.00 31.27 -0.05
N ILE A 52 -2.92 30.95 -0.99
CA ILE A 52 -2.69 30.05 -2.12
C ILE A 52 -1.54 30.52 -3.04
N ASN A 53 -1.25 31.82 -3.08
CA ASN A 53 -0.16 32.38 -3.87
C ASN A 53 1.20 32.22 -3.18
N ASN A 54 1.22 32.09 -1.85
CA ASN A 54 2.43 31.95 -1.04
C ASN A 54 2.38 30.71 -0.16
N LEU A 55 2.41 29.53 -0.80
CA LEU A 55 2.33 28.24 -0.11
C LEU A 55 3.62 27.92 0.67
N PRO A 56 3.50 27.38 1.89
CA PRO A 56 4.62 26.91 2.67
C PRO A 56 5.31 25.70 2.01
N GLU A 57 6.33 25.15 2.64
CA GLU A 57 6.95 23.90 2.20
C GLU A 57 6.00 22.71 2.28
N TYR A 58 6.31 21.63 1.55
CA TYR A 58 5.38 20.49 1.38
C TYR A 58 4.96 19.85 2.70
N ASP A 59 5.83 19.85 3.69
CA ASP A 59 5.62 19.28 5.01
C ASP A 59 4.80 20.20 5.96
N GLU A 60 4.52 21.41 5.52
CA GLU A 60 3.65 22.39 6.20
C GLU A 60 2.37 22.71 5.40
N LEU A 61 2.17 22.03 4.24
CA LEU A 61 0.92 22.16 3.49
C LEU A 61 -0.27 21.62 4.32
N PRO A 62 -1.47 22.18 4.14
CA PRO A 62 -2.65 21.68 4.83
C PRO A 62 -3.01 20.28 4.35
N PHE A 63 -3.22 19.38 5.29
CA PHE A 63 -3.64 18.02 5.03
C PHE A 63 -5.16 17.85 5.09
N LEU A 64 -5.69 16.87 4.36
CA LEU A 64 -7.06 16.39 4.53
C LEU A 64 -7.07 15.13 5.39
N PRO A 65 -7.88 15.07 6.47
CA PRO A 65 -8.16 13.81 7.15
C PRO A 65 -8.79 12.81 6.18
N VAL A 66 -8.27 11.57 6.12
CA VAL A 66 -8.74 10.54 5.17
C VAL A 66 -10.23 10.23 5.29
N ARG A 67 -10.84 10.43 6.47
CA ARG A 67 -12.28 10.25 6.70
C ARG A 67 -13.15 11.16 5.82
N LEU A 68 -12.65 12.31 5.36
CA LEU A 68 -13.41 13.24 4.53
C LEU A 68 -13.79 12.63 3.16
N PHE A 69 -13.04 11.66 2.67
CA PHE A 69 -13.41 10.91 1.45
C PHE A 69 -14.62 10.00 1.62
N LYS A 70 -15.10 9.80 2.84
CA LYS A 70 -16.37 9.14 3.11
C LYS A 70 -17.53 10.14 3.08
N GLU A 71 -17.29 11.37 3.51
CA GLU A 71 -18.32 12.38 3.76
C GLU A 71 -18.56 13.25 2.51
N PHE A 72 -17.53 13.45 1.68
CA PHE A 72 -17.55 14.34 0.53
C PHE A 72 -17.17 13.63 -0.77
N GLU A 73 -17.75 14.07 -1.88
CA GLU A 73 -17.30 13.73 -3.23
C GLU A 73 -16.19 14.70 -3.63
N LEU A 74 -14.95 14.35 -3.30
CA LEU A 74 -13.78 15.19 -3.56
C LEU A 74 -13.28 14.96 -5.00
N LEU A 75 -13.63 15.86 -5.90
CA LEU A 75 -13.28 15.84 -7.31
C LEU A 75 -12.48 17.10 -7.69
N SER A 76 -11.52 16.94 -8.60
CA SER A 76 -10.76 18.03 -9.20
C SER A 76 -10.73 17.93 -10.74
N VAL A 77 -11.67 17.16 -11.29
CA VAL A 77 -11.97 17.03 -12.73
C VAL A 77 -13.49 16.98 -12.91
N PRO A 78 -14.01 17.31 -14.11
CA PRO A 78 -15.42 17.08 -14.43
C PRO A 78 -15.85 15.61 -14.23
N LYS A 79 -17.08 15.37 -13.79
CA LYS A 79 -17.58 14.00 -13.55
C LYS A 79 -17.53 13.12 -14.80
N GLU A 80 -17.67 13.71 -15.97
CA GLU A 80 -17.63 13.06 -17.27
C GLU A 80 -16.24 12.48 -17.60
N GLU A 81 -15.19 13.01 -17.01
CA GLU A 81 -13.81 12.54 -17.19
C GLU A 81 -13.46 11.37 -16.25
N VAL A 82 -14.31 11.07 -15.27
CA VAL A 82 -14.10 9.96 -14.34
C VAL A 82 -14.31 8.62 -15.04
N VAL A 83 -13.22 7.88 -15.22
CA VAL A 83 -13.25 6.54 -15.84
C VAL A 83 -13.33 5.41 -14.84
N LYS A 84 -13.00 5.68 -13.56
CA LYS A 84 -12.98 4.66 -12.49
C LYS A 84 -13.27 5.30 -11.15
N THR A 85 -14.13 4.65 -10.36
CA THR A 85 -14.30 4.98 -8.92
C THR A 85 -13.78 3.83 -8.08
N MET A 86 -12.82 4.13 -7.21
CA MET A 86 -12.33 3.19 -6.23
C MET A 86 -12.99 3.44 -4.88
N THR A 87 -13.20 2.37 -4.11
CA THR A 87 -13.81 2.46 -2.78
C THR A 87 -12.96 1.77 -1.74
N SER A 88 -12.92 2.33 -0.53
CA SER A 88 -12.29 1.65 0.60
C SER A 88 -13.08 0.41 1.02
N SER A 89 -12.41 -0.55 1.67
CA SER A 89 -13.09 -1.62 2.37
C SER A 89 -13.86 -1.02 3.56
N GLY A 90 -15.14 -1.36 3.70
CA GLY A 90 -15.96 -0.99 4.85
C GLY A 90 -16.78 -2.18 5.30
N THR A 91 -17.01 -2.32 6.61
CA THR A 91 -17.99 -3.26 7.14
C THR A 91 -19.39 -2.91 6.66
N THR A 92 -20.28 -3.90 6.61
CA THR A 92 -21.69 -3.70 6.21
C THR A 92 -22.34 -2.59 7.05
N GLY A 93 -22.81 -1.53 6.38
CA GLY A 93 -23.43 -0.37 7.03
C GLY A 93 -22.52 0.85 7.25
N GLN A 94 -21.20 0.75 6.99
CA GLN A 94 -20.31 1.92 7.06
C GLN A 94 -20.18 2.62 5.69
N GLN A 95 -20.12 3.96 5.73
CA GLN A 95 -19.86 4.76 4.54
C GLN A 95 -18.42 4.54 4.06
N LYS A 96 -18.25 4.21 2.76
CA LYS A 96 -16.95 3.93 2.16
C LYS A 96 -16.36 5.20 1.55
N SER A 97 -15.04 5.35 1.65
CA SER A 97 -14.34 6.38 0.87
C SER A 97 -14.58 6.14 -0.63
N LYS A 98 -14.75 7.21 -1.38
CA LYS A 98 -14.87 7.17 -2.85
C LYS A 98 -13.76 8.00 -3.45
N ILE A 99 -12.98 7.40 -4.33
CA ILE A 99 -11.85 8.02 -5.03
C ILE A 99 -12.14 7.99 -6.51
N PHE A 100 -12.21 9.16 -7.12
CA PHE A 100 -12.61 9.35 -8.52
C PHE A 100 -11.36 9.54 -9.38
N LEU A 101 -11.16 8.66 -10.33
CA LEU A 101 -9.97 8.64 -11.19
C LEU A 101 -10.34 8.98 -12.62
N ASP A 102 -9.66 9.96 -13.19
CA ASP A 102 -9.57 10.14 -14.63
C ASP A 102 -8.57 9.15 -15.24
N ARG A 103 -8.50 9.13 -16.56
CA ARG A 103 -7.61 8.22 -17.30
C ARG A 103 -6.14 8.45 -16.96
N THR A 104 -5.73 9.71 -16.86
CA THR A 104 -4.33 10.10 -16.61
C THR A 104 -3.89 9.70 -15.21
N THR A 105 -4.64 10.06 -14.18
CA THR A 105 -4.34 9.68 -12.78
C THR A 105 -4.29 8.17 -12.63
N SER A 106 -5.25 7.42 -13.19
CA SER A 106 -5.27 5.96 -13.14
C SER A 106 -4.05 5.32 -13.82
N ALA A 107 -3.64 5.84 -14.98
CA ALA A 107 -2.43 5.36 -15.68
C ALA A 107 -1.15 5.66 -14.89
N ASN A 108 -1.02 6.86 -14.32
CA ASN A 108 0.13 7.28 -13.52
C ASN A 108 0.24 6.47 -12.22
N GLN A 109 -0.88 6.16 -11.57
CA GLN A 109 -0.91 5.26 -10.41
C GLN A 109 -0.38 3.87 -10.76
N THR A 110 -0.77 3.33 -11.92
CA THR A 110 -0.29 2.03 -12.40
C THR A 110 1.21 2.05 -12.71
N LYS A 111 1.69 3.10 -13.40
CA LYS A 111 3.13 3.27 -13.70
C LYS A 111 3.97 3.36 -12.41
N CYS A 112 3.52 4.17 -11.45
CA CYS A 112 4.20 4.34 -10.18
C CYS A 112 4.27 3.02 -9.39
N LEU A 113 3.15 2.31 -9.26
CA LEU A 113 3.10 1.00 -8.62
C LEU A 113 4.08 0.02 -9.29
N THR A 114 4.10 0.01 -10.63
CA THR A 114 5.02 -0.84 -11.39
C THR A 114 6.46 -0.52 -11.07
N LYS A 115 6.85 0.75 -11.04
CA LYS A 115 8.20 1.18 -10.69
C LYS A 115 8.60 0.73 -9.28
N ILE A 116 7.75 0.98 -8.29
CA ILE A 116 8.02 0.63 -6.89
C ILE A 116 8.18 -0.89 -6.73
N VAL A 117 7.26 -1.67 -7.27
CA VAL A 117 7.27 -3.13 -7.12
C VAL A 117 8.42 -3.77 -7.92
N SER A 118 8.74 -3.23 -9.10
CA SER A 118 9.88 -3.72 -9.90
C SER A 118 11.23 -3.52 -9.22
N ALA A 119 11.36 -2.58 -8.28
CA ALA A 119 12.58 -2.43 -7.47
C ALA A 119 12.82 -3.60 -6.51
N PHE A 120 11.82 -4.48 -6.30
CA PHE A 120 11.90 -5.70 -5.48
C PHE A 120 11.84 -6.98 -6.33
N LEU A 121 11.02 -6.99 -7.39
CA LEU A 121 10.81 -8.17 -8.24
C LEU A 121 11.68 -8.19 -9.50
N GLY A 122 12.34 -7.07 -9.83
CA GLY A 122 12.94 -6.88 -11.15
C GLY A 122 11.92 -6.51 -12.23
N ASN A 123 12.41 -6.33 -13.47
CA ASN A 123 11.60 -5.80 -14.58
C ASN A 123 10.90 -6.87 -15.42
N LYS A 124 11.06 -8.16 -15.07
CA LYS A 124 10.43 -9.27 -15.80
C LYS A 124 9.28 -9.85 -14.99
N ARG A 125 8.22 -10.20 -15.71
CA ARG A 125 7.14 -11.00 -15.10
C ARG A 125 7.66 -12.41 -14.83
N VAL A 126 7.43 -12.89 -13.61
CA VAL A 126 7.82 -14.22 -13.16
C VAL A 126 6.58 -15.06 -12.82
N PRO A 127 6.69 -16.41 -12.75
CA PRO A 127 5.60 -17.24 -12.27
C PRO A 127 5.10 -16.77 -10.90
N MET A 128 3.77 -16.78 -10.68
CA MET A 128 3.15 -16.18 -9.51
C MET A 128 2.30 -17.20 -8.74
N LEU A 129 2.59 -17.35 -7.45
CA LEU A 129 1.77 -18.09 -6.49
C LEU A 129 0.95 -17.11 -5.64
N ILE A 130 -0.36 -17.12 -5.82
CA ILE A 130 -1.29 -16.28 -5.06
C ILE A 130 -1.69 -17.04 -3.80
N LEU A 131 -1.34 -16.50 -2.61
CA LEU A 131 -1.59 -17.15 -1.31
C LEU A 131 -3.03 -16.89 -0.85
N ASP A 132 -3.98 -17.26 -1.71
CA ASP A 132 -5.42 -17.09 -1.56
C ASP A 132 -6.16 -18.08 -2.48
N THR A 133 -7.50 -17.99 -2.51
CA THR A 133 -8.37 -18.74 -3.42
C THR A 133 -8.78 -17.93 -4.65
N SER A 134 -9.01 -18.61 -5.78
CA SER A 134 -9.53 -17.97 -7.00
C SER A 134 -10.95 -17.42 -6.85
N ALA A 135 -11.73 -17.94 -5.90
CA ALA A 135 -13.11 -17.49 -5.64
C ALA A 135 -13.20 -15.99 -5.32
N VAL A 136 -12.17 -15.41 -4.68
CA VAL A 136 -12.15 -14.00 -4.28
C VAL A 136 -12.18 -13.01 -5.46
N VAL A 137 -11.75 -13.44 -6.65
CA VAL A 137 -11.75 -12.61 -7.88
C VAL A 137 -12.83 -13.01 -8.88
N LYS A 138 -13.40 -14.21 -8.76
CA LYS A 138 -14.47 -14.73 -9.64
C LYS A 138 -15.84 -14.16 -9.29
N ASP A 139 -16.17 -14.05 -8.00
CA ASP A 139 -17.48 -13.52 -7.56
C ASP A 139 -17.42 -12.01 -7.38
N ARG A 140 -18.05 -11.28 -8.33
CA ARG A 140 -18.14 -9.80 -8.30
C ARG A 140 -18.86 -9.27 -7.05
N ARG A 141 -19.72 -10.05 -6.41
CA ARG A 141 -20.42 -9.67 -5.16
C ARG A 141 -19.50 -9.74 -3.96
N MET A 142 -18.46 -10.57 -4.06
CA MET A 142 -17.40 -10.72 -3.05
C MET A 142 -16.16 -9.87 -3.36
N PHE A 143 -16.22 -8.99 -4.38
CA PHE A 143 -15.10 -8.16 -4.79
C PHE A 143 -14.73 -7.17 -3.67
N SER A 144 -13.81 -7.59 -2.84
CA SER A 144 -13.30 -6.88 -1.68
C SER A 144 -11.97 -6.18 -2.03
N ALA A 145 -11.47 -5.37 -1.11
CA ALA A 145 -10.10 -4.84 -1.22
C ALA A 145 -9.04 -5.97 -1.35
N ARG A 146 -9.33 -7.19 -0.86
CA ARG A 146 -8.51 -8.40 -1.06
C ARG A 146 -8.46 -8.78 -2.54
N GLY A 147 -9.60 -8.88 -3.20
CA GLY A 147 -9.68 -9.13 -4.64
C GLY A 147 -9.00 -8.02 -5.47
N ALA A 148 -9.22 -6.77 -5.10
CA ALA A 148 -8.57 -5.63 -5.75
C ALA A 148 -7.03 -5.68 -5.63
N GLY A 149 -6.52 -6.02 -4.44
CA GLY A 149 -5.08 -6.22 -4.22
C GLY A 149 -4.50 -7.36 -5.06
N ILE A 150 -5.16 -8.54 -5.05
CA ILE A 150 -4.75 -9.68 -5.87
C ILE A 150 -4.70 -9.30 -7.36
N LEU A 151 -5.73 -8.64 -7.88
CA LEU A 151 -5.76 -8.22 -9.28
C LEU A 151 -4.68 -7.18 -9.59
N GLY A 152 -4.47 -6.22 -8.68
CA GLY A 152 -3.43 -5.20 -8.82
C GLY A 152 -2.02 -5.81 -8.91
N PHE A 153 -1.70 -6.72 -8.01
CA PHE A 153 -0.39 -7.39 -8.02
C PHE A 153 -0.26 -8.49 -9.07
N SER A 154 -1.37 -9.03 -9.60
CA SER A 154 -1.35 -10.04 -10.67
C SER A 154 -0.72 -9.52 -11.98
N MET A 155 -0.59 -8.21 -12.15
CA MET A 155 0.11 -7.63 -13.31
C MET A 155 1.61 -7.98 -13.35
N PHE A 156 2.21 -8.32 -12.22
CA PHE A 156 3.62 -8.71 -12.10
C PHE A 156 3.87 -10.20 -12.34
N GLY A 157 2.80 -11.01 -12.33
CA GLY A 157 2.87 -12.44 -12.59
C GLY A 157 2.70 -12.82 -14.06
N SER A 158 3.42 -13.85 -14.53
CA SER A 158 3.28 -14.43 -15.88
C SER A 158 2.32 -15.62 -15.88
N LYS A 159 2.59 -16.65 -15.09
CA LYS A 159 1.77 -17.83 -14.85
C LYS A 159 1.21 -17.72 -13.43
N ARG A 160 -0.09 -17.94 -13.26
CA ARG A 160 -0.73 -17.72 -11.95
C ARG A 160 -1.31 -19.03 -11.42
N GLN A 161 -0.87 -19.43 -10.24
CA GLN A 161 -1.43 -20.52 -9.45
C GLN A 161 -1.99 -19.93 -8.15
N TYR A 162 -3.14 -20.41 -7.71
CA TYR A 162 -3.67 -20.12 -6.38
C TYR A 162 -3.24 -21.23 -5.43
N ALA A 163 -2.78 -20.85 -4.23
CA ALA A 163 -2.34 -21.81 -3.22
C ALA A 163 -3.51 -22.50 -2.50
N LEU A 164 -4.71 -21.90 -2.56
CA LEU A 164 -5.92 -22.43 -1.92
C LEU A 164 -6.98 -22.76 -2.96
N ASP A 165 -7.71 -23.85 -2.69
CA ASP A 165 -8.90 -24.23 -3.43
C ASP A 165 -10.12 -23.35 -3.09
N GLU A 166 -11.29 -23.68 -3.64
CA GLU A 166 -12.54 -22.91 -3.39
C GLU A 166 -13.07 -23.10 -1.96
N ASN A 167 -12.62 -24.11 -1.21
CA ASN A 167 -12.94 -24.38 0.18
C ASN A 167 -11.92 -23.78 1.16
N MET A 168 -10.96 -22.98 0.68
CA MET A 168 -9.88 -22.40 1.49
C MET A 168 -8.88 -23.42 2.04
N GLU A 169 -8.83 -24.63 1.48
CA GLU A 169 -7.82 -25.64 1.81
C GLU A 169 -6.62 -25.55 0.87
N LEU A 170 -5.43 -25.99 1.33
CA LEU A 170 -4.22 -25.98 0.49
C LEU A 170 -4.37 -26.90 -0.72
N ASP A 171 -4.19 -26.33 -1.91
CA ASP A 171 -4.04 -27.11 -3.15
C ASP A 171 -2.59 -27.63 -3.29
N ILE A 172 -2.23 -28.62 -2.49
CA ILE A 172 -0.88 -29.19 -2.50
C ILE A 172 -0.54 -29.82 -3.86
N VAL A 173 -1.52 -30.41 -4.55
CA VAL A 173 -1.30 -31.03 -5.86
C VAL A 173 -0.98 -29.98 -6.91
N GLY A 174 -1.81 -28.94 -7.00
CA GLY A 174 -1.59 -27.84 -7.93
C GLY A 174 -0.29 -27.08 -7.63
N MET A 175 0.05 -26.85 -6.35
CA MET A 175 1.32 -26.24 -5.98
C MET A 175 2.52 -27.09 -6.38
N LYS A 176 2.49 -28.41 -6.17
CA LYS A 176 3.57 -29.32 -6.60
C LYS A 176 3.79 -29.28 -8.10
N GLN A 177 2.71 -29.35 -8.87
CA GLN A 177 2.79 -29.28 -10.33
C GLN A 177 3.36 -27.93 -10.78
N PHE A 178 2.84 -26.82 -10.24
CA PHE A 178 3.31 -25.48 -10.56
C PHE A 178 4.81 -25.30 -10.26
N LEU A 179 5.28 -25.76 -9.09
CA LEU A 179 6.69 -25.62 -8.70
C LEU A 179 7.62 -26.52 -9.55
N GLU A 180 7.17 -27.69 -9.98
CA GLU A 180 7.96 -28.53 -10.87
C GLU A 180 8.03 -27.95 -12.29
N GLU A 181 6.93 -27.37 -12.81
CA GLU A 181 6.90 -26.67 -14.11
C GLU A 181 7.82 -25.44 -14.13
N HIS A 182 8.03 -24.81 -12.97
CA HIS A 182 8.84 -23.58 -12.82
C HIS A 182 10.10 -23.80 -11.98
N LYS A 183 10.61 -25.02 -11.97
CA LYS A 183 11.79 -25.40 -11.20
C LYS A 183 13.01 -24.55 -11.55
N GLY A 184 13.58 -23.92 -10.51
CA GLY A 184 14.77 -23.07 -10.66
C GLY A 184 14.47 -21.62 -11.05
N GLU A 185 13.23 -21.28 -11.40
CA GLU A 185 12.80 -19.90 -11.62
C GLU A 185 12.55 -19.17 -10.28
N SER A 186 12.59 -17.85 -10.30
CA SER A 186 12.11 -17.05 -9.19
C SER A 186 10.58 -17.06 -9.19
N ILE A 187 9.96 -17.24 -8.02
CA ILE A 187 8.51 -17.26 -7.85
C ILE A 187 8.06 -15.99 -7.12
N PHE A 188 7.21 -15.20 -7.75
CA PHE A 188 6.53 -14.09 -7.07
C PHE A 188 5.37 -14.65 -6.24
N MET A 189 5.32 -14.29 -4.96
CA MET A 189 4.19 -14.63 -4.09
C MET A 189 3.47 -13.35 -3.63
N PHE A 190 2.14 -13.42 -3.60
CA PHE A 190 1.33 -12.34 -3.07
C PHE A 190 0.19 -12.87 -2.20
N GLY A 191 -0.05 -12.20 -1.06
CA GLY A 191 -1.17 -12.51 -0.18
C GLY A 191 -1.34 -11.49 0.93
N PHE A 192 -2.39 -11.67 1.76
CA PHE A 192 -2.62 -10.84 2.93
C PHE A 192 -2.10 -11.53 4.19
N THR A 193 -1.49 -10.78 5.09
CA THR A 193 -0.79 -11.30 6.28
C THR A 193 -1.61 -12.34 7.04
N PHE A 194 -2.88 -12.03 7.37
CA PHE A 194 -3.73 -12.97 8.11
C PHE A 194 -4.09 -14.22 7.30
N MET A 195 -4.26 -14.10 5.95
CA MET A 195 -4.53 -15.24 5.05
C MET A 195 -3.33 -16.16 4.97
N ILE A 196 -2.13 -15.58 4.81
CA ILE A 196 -0.88 -16.32 4.79
C ILE A 196 -0.69 -17.08 6.09
N TRP A 197 -0.92 -16.41 7.23
CA TRP A 197 -0.76 -17.07 8.53
C TRP A 197 -1.73 -18.22 8.74
N GLN A 198 -3.02 -17.98 8.53
CA GLN A 198 -4.08 -18.95 8.83
C GLN A 198 -4.15 -20.09 7.82
N HIS A 199 -4.10 -19.80 6.52
CA HIS A 199 -4.45 -20.74 5.47
C HIS A 199 -3.25 -21.28 4.69
N PHE A 200 -2.08 -20.62 4.76
CA PHE A 200 -0.88 -21.09 4.11
C PHE A 200 0.11 -21.65 5.13
N TYR A 201 0.62 -20.83 6.05
CA TYR A 201 1.63 -21.25 7.02
C TYR A 201 1.14 -22.40 7.92
N LYS A 202 0.02 -22.22 8.64
CA LYS A 202 -0.49 -23.26 9.56
C LYS A 202 -0.81 -24.55 8.84
N LYS A 203 -1.45 -24.46 7.67
CA LYS A 203 -1.82 -25.63 6.85
C LYS A 203 -0.60 -26.34 6.28
N LEU A 204 0.46 -25.64 5.84
CA LEU A 204 1.73 -26.28 5.46
C LEU A 204 2.35 -27.02 6.64
N LYS A 205 2.39 -26.39 7.81
CA LYS A 205 2.92 -26.99 9.03
C LYS A 205 2.15 -28.27 9.44
N GLU A 206 0.81 -28.22 9.35
CA GLU A 206 -0.07 -29.36 9.65
C GLU A 206 0.11 -30.49 8.64
N SER A 207 0.23 -30.19 7.34
CA SER A 207 0.36 -31.20 6.28
C SER A 207 1.74 -31.86 6.20
N GLY A 208 2.76 -31.25 6.78
CA GLY A 208 4.16 -31.63 6.64
C GLY A 208 4.75 -31.44 5.23
N TYR A 209 3.99 -30.89 4.27
CA TYR A 209 4.49 -30.57 2.95
C TYR A 209 5.37 -29.32 3.01
N LYS A 210 6.58 -29.40 2.46
CA LYS A 210 7.55 -28.31 2.39
C LYS A 210 7.82 -27.96 0.92
N PRO A 211 7.11 -26.99 0.32
CA PRO A 211 7.44 -26.50 -1.01
C PRO A 211 8.80 -25.79 -0.99
N ASP A 212 9.59 -25.97 -2.04
CA ASP A 212 10.84 -25.22 -2.22
C ASP A 212 10.51 -23.84 -2.84
N LEU A 213 10.46 -22.83 -1.98
CA LEU A 213 10.27 -21.41 -2.36
C LEU A 213 11.51 -20.57 -2.00
N SER A 214 12.68 -21.19 -1.92
CA SER A 214 13.95 -20.52 -1.58
C SER A 214 14.33 -19.38 -2.52
N LYS A 215 13.92 -19.45 -3.80
CA LYS A 215 14.06 -18.38 -4.79
C LYS A 215 12.84 -17.45 -4.89
N GLY A 216 11.91 -17.57 -3.95
CA GLY A 216 10.69 -16.80 -3.93
C GLY A 216 10.90 -15.38 -3.42
N VAL A 217 10.01 -14.47 -3.87
CA VAL A 217 9.84 -13.13 -3.30
C VAL A 217 8.38 -12.99 -2.92
N LEU A 218 8.11 -12.74 -1.65
CA LEU A 218 6.76 -12.53 -1.13
C LEU A 218 6.52 -11.05 -0.86
N ILE A 219 5.48 -10.51 -1.47
CA ILE A 219 4.92 -9.21 -1.07
C ILE A 219 3.59 -9.49 -0.37
N HIS A 220 3.45 -8.99 0.86
CA HIS A 220 2.23 -9.13 1.63
C HIS A 220 1.82 -7.80 2.27
N GLY A 221 0.59 -7.71 2.70
CA GLY A 221 0.10 -6.51 3.39
C GLY A 221 -1.20 -6.77 4.13
N GLY A 222 -1.76 -5.72 4.72
CA GLY A 222 -2.94 -5.82 5.57
C GLY A 222 -2.60 -6.42 6.94
N GLY A 223 -3.32 -6.02 7.97
CA GLY A 223 -3.02 -6.41 9.35
C GLY A 223 -3.52 -7.82 9.71
N TRP A 224 -3.37 -8.16 10.98
CA TRP A 224 -3.79 -9.42 11.59
C TRP A 224 -5.31 -9.55 11.79
N LYS A 225 -6.05 -8.44 11.73
CA LYS A 225 -7.52 -8.37 11.80
C LYS A 225 -8.08 -9.12 13.03
N LYS A 226 -8.92 -10.13 12.81
CA LYS A 226 -9.45 -10.95 13.90
C LYS A 226 -8.41 -11.86 14.55
N LEU A 227 -7.27 -12.08 13.87
CA LEU A 227 -6.15 -12.84 14.41
C LEU A 227 -5.18 -12.01 15.27
N VAL A 228 -5.58 -10.83 15.74
CA VAL A 228 -4.72 -9.97 16.60
C VAL A 228 -4.20 -10.71 17.82
N LYS A 229 -4.97 -11.65 18.40
CA LYS A 229 -4.52 -12.48 19.53
C LYS A 229 -3.41 -13.48 19.17
N GLU A 230 -3.25 -13.78 17.90
CA GLU A 230 -2.25 -14.71 17.36
C GLU A 230 -1.10 -13.94 16.66
N GLN A 231 -1.15 -12.62 16.74
CA GLN A 231 -0.14 -11.76 16.12
C GLN A 231 1.24 -12.08 16.67
N VAL A 232 2.15 -12.34 15.75
CA VAL A 232 3.58 -12.49 16.02
C VAL A 232 4.33 -11.27 15.50
N SER A 233 5.58 -11.12 15.92
CA SER A 233 6.45 -10.07 15.39
C SER A 233 6.73 -10.28 13.90
N PRO A 234 7.07 -9.23 13.12
CA PRO A 234 7.49 -9.38 11.72
C PRO A 234 8.64 -10.38 11.53
N ALA A 235 9.61 -10.40 12.44
CA ALA A 235 10.72 -11.33 12.39
C ALA A 235 10.25 -12.79 12.58
N GLU A 236 9.38 -13.06 13.54
CA GLU A 236 8.79 -14.39 13.75
C GLU A 236 7.92 -14.83 12.57
N PHE A 237 7.15 -13.91 11.97
CA PHE A 237 6.35 -14.21 10.78
C PHE A 237 7.22 -14.65 9.60
N LYS A 238 8.30 -13.92 9.32
CA LYS A 238 9.25 -14.21 8.26
C LYS A 238 9.99 -15.54 8.51
N GLN A 239 10.45 -15.77 9.75
CA GLN A 239 11.11 -17.01 10.14
C GLN A 239 10.18 -18.21 10.02
N ALA A 240 8.92 -18.08 10.44
CA ALA A 240 7.92 -19.13 10.32
C ALA A 240 7.68 -19.56 8.87
N LEU A 241 7.69 -18.60 7.92
CA LEU A 241 7.60 -18.90 6.49
C LEU A 241 8.88 -19.55 5.96
N ASN A 242 10.05 -19.09 6.37
CA ASN A 242 11.32 -19.75 6.04
C ASN A 242 11.32 -21.22 6.46
N ASP A 243 10.87 -21.53 7.69
CA ASP A 243 10.86 -22.90 8.25
C ASP A 243 9.96 -23.87 7.46
N VAL A 244 8.85 -23.39 6.89
CA VAL A 244 7.87 -24.25 6.20
C VAL A 244 8.04 -24.31 4.69
N CYS A 245 8.62 -23.29 4.06
CA CYS A 245 8.76 -23.23 2.59
C CYS A 245 10.11 -22.73 2.07
N GLY A 246 11.08 -22.50 2.95
CA GLY A 246 12.47 -22.16 2.58
C GLY A 246 12.67 -20.73 2.03
N ILE A 247 11.63 -19.88 2.00
CA ILE A 247 11.79 -18.52 1.49
C ILE A 247 12.79 -17.74 2.35
N GLU A 248 13.73 -17.05 1.71
CA GLU A 248 14.68 -16.19 2.40
C GLU A 248 13.97 -15.07 3.17
N VAL A 249 14.34 -14.86 4.44
CA VAL A 249 13.72 -13.85 5.32
C VAL A 249 13.77 -12.44 4.71
N GLY A 250 14.88 -12.10 4.02
CA GLY A 250 15.05 -10.82 3.32
C GLY A 250 14.16 -10.65 2.08
N ASN A 251 13.57 -11.73 1.57
CA ASN A 251 12.66 -11.72 0.41
C ASN A 251 11.18 -11.72 0.81
N VAL A 252 10.88 -11.52 2.09
CA VAL A 252 9.50 -11.35 2.60
C VAL A 252 9.31 -9.87 2.92
N HIS A 253 8.50 -9.19 2.12
CA HIS A 253 8.30 -7.74 2.17
C HIS A 253 6.86 -7.41 2.53
N ASP A 254 6.66 -6.66 3.62
CA ASP A 254 5.37 -6.04 3.91
C ASP A 254 5.19 -4.77 3.07
N TYR A 255 3.95 -4.41 2.77
CA TYR A 255 3.65 -3.11 2.18
C TYR A 255 2.53 -2.39 2.92
N TYR A 256 2.64 -1.08 2.96
CA TYR A 256 1.62 -0.17 3.45
C TYR A 256 1.07 0.67 2.30
N GLY A 257 -0.24 0.80 2.24
CA GLY A 257 -0.93 1.61 1.24
C GLY A 257 -2.41 1.77 1.55
N MET A 258 -3.02 2.72 0.89
CA MET A 258 -4.44 3.03 1.07
C MET A 258 -5.10 3.38 -0.27
N VAL A 259 -6.42 3.22 -0.33
CA VAL A 259 -7.18 3.53 -1.56
C VAL A 259 -7.15 5.01 -1.89
N GLU A 260 -7.04 5.86 -0.87
CA GLU A 260 -6.97 7.32 -0.99
C GLU A 260 -5.67 7.82 -1.64
N GLN A 261 -4.60 6.98 -1.64
CA GLN A 261 -3.34 7.26 -2.35
C GLN A 261 -2.83 6.03 -3.11
N THR A 262 -3.68 5.43 -3.93
CA THR A 262 -3.31 4.28 -4.76
C THR A 262 -2.12 4.60 -5.67
N GLY A 263 -1.24 3.64 -5.84
CA GLY A 263 -0.04 3.74 -6.70
C GLY A 263 1.23 4.07 -5.95
N THR A 264 1.18 4.95 -4.95
CA THR A 264 2.30 5.21 -4.05
C THR A 264 2.19 4.32 -2.81
N ILE A 265 2.66 3.10 -2.91
CA ILE A 265 2.78 2.20 -1.76
C ILE A 265 4.14 2.35 -1.10
N TYR A 266 4.21 2.04 0.18
CA TYR A 266 5.44 1.98 0.96
C TYR A 266 5.83 0.51 1.11
N MET A 267 7.08 0.18 0.83
CA MET A 267 7.57 -1.20 0.83
C MET A 267 8.61 -1.42 1.90
N GLU A 268 8.47 -2.52 2.61
CA GLU A 268 9.49 -2.95 3.57
C GLU A 268 10.71 -3.51 2.82
N CYS A 269 11.90 -3.00 3.16
CA CYS A 269 13.15 -3.48 2.58
C CYS A 269 13.63 -4.78 3.28
N GLU A 270 14.72 -5.36 2.76
CA GLU A 270 15.38 -6.56 3.30
C GLU A 270 15.89 -6.39 4.75
N CYS A 271 16.08 -5.13 5.19
CA CYS A 271 16.46 -4.80 6.57
C CYS A 271 15.26 -4.63 7.51
N GLY A 272 14.02 -4.78 7.02
CA GLY A 272 12.80 -4.70 7.83
C GLY A 272 12.29 -3.27 8.07
N HIS A 273 12.73 -2.29 7.25
CA HIS A 273 12.29 -0.89 7.34
C HIS A 273 11.34 -0.54 6.19
N MET A 274 10.23 0.14 6.52
CA MET A 274 9.24 0.61 5.55
C MET A 274 9.73 1.91 4.89
N HIS A 275 9.99 1.89 3.57
CA HIS A 275 10.57 3.01 2.84
C HIS A 275 9.55 3.87 2.11
N THR A 276 9.80 5.18 2.10
CA THR A 276 9.16 6.14 1.19
C THR A 276 9.90 6.16 -0.14
N SER A 277 9.18 6.30 -1.25
CA SER A 277 9.79 6.40 -2.59
C SER A 277 10.03 7.86 -3.01
N ALA A 278 10.62 8.08 -4.18
CA ALA A 278 10.71 9.41 -4.80
C ALA A 278 9.33 10.04 -5.08
N PHE A 279 8.26 9.22 -5.11
CA PHE A 279 6.90 9.62 -5.47
C PHE A 279 6.00 9.94 -4.27
N SER A 280 6.49 9.69 -3.06
CA SER A 280 5.72 9.83 -1.81
C SER A 280 6.63 10.11 -0.63
N ASP A 281 6.06 10.67 0.43
CA ASP A 281 6.77 10.84 1.70
C ASP A 281 5.83 10.62 2.88
N VAL A 282 6.43 10.54 4.07
CA VAL A 282 5.72 10.42 5.35
C VAL A 282 6.17 11.56 6.27
N ILE A 283 5.18 12.17 6.93
CA ILE A 283 5.37 13.15 7.98
C ILE A 283 4.66 12.60 9.23
N ILE A 284 5.29 12.72 10.38
CA ILE A 284 4.66 12.33 11.65
C ILE A 284 4.16 13.60 12.34
N ARG A 285 2.86 13.63 12.67
CA ARG A 285 2.21 14.76 13.35
C ARG A 285 1.96 14.46 14.81
N ARG A 286 2.35 15.38 15.70
CA ARG A 286 1.96 15.27 17.11
C ARG A 286 0.45 15.38 17.27
N PRO A 287 -0.20 14.48 18.00
CA PRO A 287 -1.68 14.51 18.13
C PRO A 287 -2.22 15.78 18.80
N LYS A 288 -1.39 16.49 19.58
CA LYS A 288 -1.81 17.65 20.38
C LYS A 288 -2.08 18.90 19.52
N ASP A 289 -1.21 19.17 18.56
CA ASP A 289 -1.16 20.45 17.82
C ASP A 289 -0.85 20.27 16.33
N PHE A 290 -0.71 19.02 15.88
CA PHE A 290 -0.33 18.64 14.53
C PHE A 290 1.04 19.19 14.06
N SER A 291 1.88 19.66 14.97
CA SER A 291 3.26 20.00 14.66
C SER A 291 4.06 18.75 14.23
N ILE A 292 5.14 18.97 13.45
CA ILE A 292 5.98 17.88 12.94
C ILE A 292 6.78 17.26 14.08
N ALA A 293 6.69 15.94 14.24
CA ALA A 293 7.45 15.16 15.19
C ALA A 293 8.88 14.89 14.69
N GLY A 294 9.84 14.75 15.63
CA GLY A 294 11.21 14.37 15.32
C GLY A 294 11.37 12.88 15.00
N ILE A 295 12.59 12.49 14.54
CA ILE A 295 12.95 11.08 14.35
C ILE A 295 12.81 10.33 15.70
N GLY A 296 12.19 9.16 15.66
CA GLY A 296 11.89 8.32 16.84
C GLY A 296 10.67 8.77 17.65
N GLU A 297 10.11 9.94 17.39
CA GLU A 297 8.94 10.45 18.11
C GLU A 297 7.65 9.91 17.46
N LYS A 298 6.76 9.35 18.29
CA LYS A 298 5.49 8.77 17.85
C LYS A 298 4.45 9.86 17.58
N GLY A 299 3.61 9.61 16.56
CA GLY A 299 2.50 10.49 16.24
C GLY A 299 1.63 9.90 15.13
N LEU A 300 0.72 10.74 14.60
CA LEU A 300 -0.16 10.38 13.49
C LEU A 300 0.63 10.39 12.18
N ILE A 301 0.40 9.39 11.36
CA ILE A 301 1.02 9.30 10.03
C ILE A 301 0.27 10.21 9.07
N GLU A 302 0.96 11.19 8.53
CA GLU A 302 0.55 11.93 7.35
C GLU A 302 1.32 11.39 6.14
N VAL A 303 0.61 11.18 5.05
CA VAL A 303 1.17 10.68 3.79
C VAL A 303 1.04 11.71 2.69
N VAL A 304 2.06 11.86 1.86
CA VAL A 304 2.03 12.72 0.69
C VAL A 304 2.32 11.94 -0.59
N SER A 305 1.71 12.34 -1.70
CA SER A 305 1.86 11.69 -3.00
C SER A 305 1.87 12.69 -4.14
N VAL A 306 2.74 12.48 -5.12
CA VAL A 306 2.85 13.29 -6.34
C VAL A 306 1.78 12.97 -7.39
N LEU A 307 0.96 11.91 -7.19
CA LEU A 307 0.09 11.32 -8.21
C LEU A 307 -1.33 11.89 -8.27
N PRO A 308 -2.04 12.20 -7.15
CA PRO A 308 -3.43 12.58 -7.19
C PRO A 308 -3.65 13.88 -7.97
N GLU A 309 -4.20 13.77 -9.18
CA GLU A 309 -4.54 14.92 -10.03
C GLU A 309 -6.04 15.11 -10.19
N SER A 310 -6.82 14.03 -10.22
CA SER A 310 -8.26 14.07 -10.39
C SER A 310 -9.04 14.26 -9.08
N TYR A 311 -8.37 14.22 -7.94
CA TYR A 311 -8.94 14.40 -6.60
C TYR A 311 -7.88 14.92 -5.61
N PRO A 312 -8.25 15.66 -4.56
CA PRO A 312 -7.29 16.29 -3.63
C PRO A 312 -6.74 15.29 -2.59
N GLY A 313 -6.06 14.25 -3.06
CA GLY A 313 -5.47 13.19 -2.25
C GLY A 313 -3.95 13.30 -2.06
N HIS A 314 -3.35 14.47 -2.34
CA HIS A 314 -1.90 14.63 -2.36
C HIS A 314 -1.27 14.80 -0.97
N VAL A 315 -2.01 15.30 0.03
CA VAL A 315 -1.56 15.45 1.43
C VAL A 315 -2.68 14.97 2.35
N LEU A 316 -2.48 13.82 3.02
CA LEU A 316 -3.52 13.16 3.79
C LEU A 316 -3.05 12.80 5.20
N LEU A 317 -3.84 13.20 6.21
CA LEU A 317 -3.66 12.69 7.57
C LEU A 317 -4.44 11.39 7.73
N THR A 318 -3.71 10.32 8.06
CA THR A 318 -4.28 8.98 8.26
C THR A 318 -4.85 8.80 9.68
N GLU A 319 -5.44 7.64 9.93
CA GLU A 319 -5.86 7.19 11.27
C GLU A 319 -4.84 6.21 11.89
N ASP A 320 -3.63 6.16 11.34
CA ASP A 320 -2.56 5.26 11.78
C ASP A 320 -1.49 6.03 12.56
N GLU A 321 -0.91 5.37 13.56
CA GLU A 321 0.23 5.88 14.35
C GLU A 321 1.54 5.26 13.87
N GLY A 322 2.61 6.04 13.96
CA GLY A 322 3.95 5.60 13.60
C GLY A 322 5.03 6.58 14.05
N TYR A 323 6.23 6.33 13.57
CA TYR A 323 7.39 7.22 13.76
C TYR A 323 8.40 7.04 12.63
N ILE A 324 9.17 8.10 12.33
CA ILE A 324 10.31 8.01 11.41
C ILE A 324 11.46 7.31 12.15
N GLU A 325 12.03 6.28 11.52
CA GLU A 325 13.21 5.57 12.05
C GLU A 325 14.52 6.23 11.61
N GLY A 326 14.56 6.77 10.39
CA GLY A 326 15.72 7.48 9.83
C GLY A 326 15.45 8.00 8.41
N GLU A 327 16.50 8.59 7.81
CA GLU A 327 16.45 9.15 6.45
C GLU A 327 17.82 9.02 5.80
N ASP A 328 17.89 8.44 4.60
CA ASP A 328 19.08 8.26 3.75
C ASP A 328 20.17 7.29 4.27
N ASP A 329 20.04 6.76 5.46
CA ASP A 329 21.05 5.98 6.19
C ASP A 329 20.66 4.51 6.43
N CYS A 330 19.59 4.02 5.82
CA CYS A 330 19.22 2.61 5.91
C CYS A 330 20.31 1.70 5.32
N PRO A 331 20.69 0.61 6.03
CA PRO A 331 21.72 -0.33 5.53
C PRO A 331 21.41 -0.96 4.17
N CYS A 332 20.15 -0.98 3.74
CA CYS A 332 19.76 -1.46 2.41
C CYS A 332 20.23 -0.55 1.25
N GLY A 333 20.73 0.65 1.55
CA GLY A 333 21.21 1.63 0.57
C GLY A 333 20.11 2.50 -0.07
N ARG A 334 18.82 2.20 0.14
CA ARG A 334 17.70 3.02 -0.36
C ARG A 334 17.70 4.39 0.29
N LYS A 335 17.46 5.42 -0.53
CA LYS A 335 17.35 6.82 -0.09
C LYS A 335 15.92 7.18 0.30
N GLY A 336 15.79 8.32 0.99
CA GLY A 336 14.55 8.84 1.56
C GLY A 336 14.31 8.34 2.98
N LYS A 337 13.17 8.76 3.56
CA LYS A 337 12.76 8.36 4.90
C LYS A 337 12.36 6.89 4.94
N TYR A 338 12.61 6.29 6.09
CA TYR A 338 12.03 5.01 6.45
C TYR A 338 11.39 5.10 7.85
N PHE A 339 10.29 4.35 8.04
CA PHE A 339 9.40 4.57 9.17
C PHE A 339 8.78 3.28 9.67
N LYS A 340 8.21 3.34 10.87
CA LYS A 340 7.48 2.24 11.51
C LYS A 340 6.01 2.59 11.68
N ILE A 341 5.15 1.63 11.36
CA ILE A 341 3.71 1.72 11.61
C ILE A 341 3.43 0.95 12.90
N LEU A 342 2.74 1.62 13.84
CA LEU A 342 2.37 1.02 15.13
C LEU A 342 0.96 0.45 15.12
N GLY A 343 0.12 0.89 14.17
CA GLY A 343 -1.27 0.49 14.02
C GLY A 343 -2.22 1.68 14.07
N ARG A 344 -3.52 1.40 14.20
CA ARG A 344 -4.54 2.44 14.26
C ARG A 344 -4.69 3.07 15.64
N ILE A 345 -5.07 4.34 15.66
CA ILE A 345 -5.50 5.01 16.89
C ILE A 345 -6.74 4.30 17.47
N LYS A 346 -6.81 4.22 18.81
CA LYS A 346 -7.81 3.40 19.55
C LYS A 346 -9.28 3.65 19.19
N ASN A 347 -9.62 4.84 18.68
CA ASN A 347 -10.98 5.22 18.30
C ASN A 347 -11.21 5.22 16.78
N ALA A 348 -10.23 4.77 15.98
CA ALA A 348 -10.43 4.60 14.55
C ALA A 348 -11.32 3.38 14.28
N GLU A 349 -12.20 3.49 13.28
CA GLU A 349 -13.03 2.38 12.84
C GLU A 349 -12.18 1.17 12.44
N ILE A 350 -12.55 -0.02 12.93
CA ILE A 350 -11.91 -1.28 12.50
C ILE A 350 -12.28 -1.51 11.03
N ARG A 351 -11.32 -1.33 10.13
CA ARG A 351 -11.50 -1.61 8.70
C ARG A 351 -10.78 -2.91 8.34
N GLY A 352 -11.50 -3.79 7.66
CA GLY A 352 -10.95 -5.05 7.19
C GLY A 352 -11.10 -5.21 5.68
N CYS A 353 -10.02 -5.53 4.96
CA CYS A 353 -10.09 -5.86 3.54
C CYS A 353 -10.77 -7.21 3.22
N SER A 354 -11.30 -7.93 4.22
CA SER A 354 -11.80 -9.31 4.09
C SER A 354 -13.14 -9.60 4.74
N ASP A 355 -13.91 -8.58 5.13
CA ASP A 355 -15.17 -8.77 5.89
C ASP A 355 -16.30 -9.48 5.13
N THR A 356 -16.08 -9.87 3.87
CA THR A 356 -17.08 -10.57 3.06
C THR A 356 -17.11 -12.08 3.21
N TYR A 357 -16.15 -12.68 3.94
CA TYR A 357 -16.05 -14.14 4.05
C TYR A 357 -16.88 -14.75 5.20
N GLU A 358 -17.33 -13.96 6.18
CA GLU A 358 -17.89 -14.49 7.45
C GLU A 358 -19.41 -14.61 7.53
N ASN A 359 -20.18 -14.25 6.50
CA ASN A 359 -21.66 -14.34 6.55
C ASN A 359 -22.23 -15.68 6.04
N LYS A 360 -21.45 -16.78 6.07
CA LYS A 360 -21.91 -18.11 5.67
C LYS A 360 -21.51 -19.21 6.66
N HIS A 361 -21.71 -18.98 7.95
CA HIS A 361 -21.80 -20.08 8.94
C HIS A 361 -22.82 -19.72 10.00
#